data_7e5aaf05848f21f4ccb4b2cb60de0c7c
#
_entry.id   7e5aaf05848f21f4ccb4b2cb60de0c7c
#
_cell.length_a   1.000
_cell.length_b   1.000
_cell.length_c   1.000
_cell.angle_alpha   90.00
_cell.angle_beta   90.00
_cell.angle_gamma   90.00
#
_symmetry.space_group_name_H-M   'P 1'
#
loop_
_entity.id
_entity.type
_entity.pdbx_description
1 polymer ?
#
loop_
_entity_poly.entity_id
_entity_poly.type
_entity_poly.pdbx_seq_one_letter_code
_entity_poly.pdbx_strand_id
1 'polypeptide(L)'
;MELNKVLTNAHDDIFLYIALNLTAEDLANTGRVSKDTGLPRDGRRESMTNEAAGYLLRRTATEYERSVIEHGNIHSAVTMLRELERFRVPLEYERVSGVTMEYTEYATRAGITTERNDDNWAVATTYSVMKRGKHYAVFRIKGDYYNQEYMGDVNVGVTRSLEGWRGKGIWPGGCFDPVHYGPPPRRIEPNQPTEGELELESIWNLIATRRTERWGSGNVHCCAYNYEEGDCVWSDWINDKVSANWEGMDRLNGEGEIGLLLDLDEGTLTVYMNGTRLGIMKDGLTGEYCWYTGIANGAAVHIERKTPP
;
A
#
# COMPACT_ATOMS: atom_id res chain seq x y z
N MET A 1 -47.73 19.13 21.81
CA MET A 1 -47.10 18.01 21.11
C MET A 1 -46.35 18.45 19.83
N GLU A 2 -46.79 19.47 19.10
CA GLU A 2 -46.14 19.98 17.89
C GLU A 2 -44.86 20.77 18.18
N LEU A 3 -44.77 21.57 19.25
CA LEU A 3 -43.61 22.40 19.58
C LEU A 3 -42.34 21.55 19.87
N ASN A 4 -42.53 20.40 20.53
CA ASN A 4 -41.40 19.47 20.80
C ASN A 4 -40.85 18.80 19.53
N LYS A 5 -41.72 18.58 18.52
CA LYS A 5 -41.28 18.05 17.22
C LYS A 5 -40.45 19.06 16.41
N VAL A 6 -40.82 20.33 16.47
CA VAL A 6 -40.10 21.42 15.79
C VAL A 6 -38.76 21.65 16.45
N LEU A 7 -38.70 21.63 17.78
CA LEU A 7 -37.43 21.81 18.51
C LEU A 7 -36.47 20.62 18.35
N THR A 8 -36.96 19.38 18.27
CA THR A 8 -36.14 18.22 17.96
C THR A 8 -35.56 18.28 16.55
N ASN A 9 -36.35 18.70 15.55
CA ASN A 9 -35.86 18.85 14.19
C ASN A 9 -34.80 19.94 14.08
N ALA A 10 -35.00 21.10 14.72
CA ALA A 10 -34.01 22.18 14.72
C ALA A 10 -32.71 21.77 15.39
N HIS A 11 -32.76 20.98 16.46
CA HIS A 11 -31.58 20.46 17.13
C HIS A 11 -30.82 19.44 16.26
N ASP A 12 -31.53 18.61 15.52
CA ASP A 12 -30.97 17.64 14.59
C ASP A 12 -30.31 18.34 13.40
N ASP A 13 -30.92 19.38 12.85
CA ASP A 13 -30.37 20.18 11.75
C ASP A 13 -29.08 20.93 12.16
N ILE A 14 -29.04 21.47 13.38
CA ILE A 14 -27.84 22.12 13.94
C ILE A 14 -26.73 21.09 14.15
N PHE A 15 -27.06 19.91 14.69
CA PHE A 15 -26.08 18.84 14.87
C PHE A 15 -25.49 18.39 13.53
N LEU A 16 -26.34 18.13 12.52
CA LEU A 16 -25.87 17.78 11.18
C LEU A 16 -24.95 18.84 10.59
N TYR A 17 -25.29 20.11 10.75
CA TYR A 17 -24.46 21.21 10.27
C TYR A 17 -23.06 21.24 10.94
N ILE A 18 -23.00 21.03 12.25
CA ILE A 18 -21.74 20.91 12.99
C ILE A 18 -20.98 19.66 12.54
N ALA A 19 -21.67 18.54 12.41
CA ALA A 19 -21.09 17.24 12.06
C ALA A 19 -20.42 17.22 10.67
N LEU A 20 -20.82 18.13 9.76
CA LEU A 20 -20.17 18.28 8.44
C LEU A 20 -18.70 18.73 8.53
N ASN A 21 -18.27 19.24 9.68
CA ASN A 21 -16.91 19.72 9.91
C ASN A 21 -16.12 18.77 10.86
N LEU A 22 -16.71 17.64 11.22
CA LEU A 22 -16.09 16.66 12.11
C LEU A 22 -15.47 15.51 11.30
N THR A 23 -14.37 14.97 11.84
CA THR A 23 -13.76 13.74 11.35
C THR A 23 -14.57 12.50 11.79
N ALA A 24 -14.28 11.35 11.19
CA ALA A 24 -14.90 10.08 11.63
C ALA A 24 -14.59 9.77 13.11
N GLU A 25 -13.41 10.15 13.59
CA GLU A 25 -13.01 9.98 14.98
C GLU A 25 -13.82 10.89 15.91
N ASP A 26 -14.00 12.16 15.53
CA ASP A 26 -14.83 13.11 16.28
C ASP A 26 -16.28 12.64 16.37
N LEU A 27 -16.83 12.15 15.26
CA LEU A 27 -18.19 11.57 15.23
C LEU A 27 -18.30 10.33 16.11
N ALA A 28 -17.31 9.44 16.06
CA ALA A 28 -17.29 8.25 16.94
C ALA A 28 -17.22 8.64 18.42
N ASN A 29 -16.39 9.63 18.77
CA ASN A 29 -16.29 10.12 20.14
C ASN A 29 -17.58 10.80 20.59
N THR A 30 -18.18 11.64 19.75
CA THR A 30 -19.50 12.26 20.05
C THR A 30 -20.56 11.21 20.30
N GLY A 31 -20.58 10.12 19.51
CA GLY A 31 -21.51 9.01 19.71
C GLY A 31 -21.28 8.21 21.01
N ARG A 32 -20.04 8.21 21.54
CA ARG A 32 -19.72 7.54 22.81
C ARG A 32 -20.13 8.34 24.05
N VAL A 33 -20.07 9.66 23.98
CA VAL A 33 -20.31 10.53 25.14
C VAL A 33 -21.76 10.94 25.30
N SER A 34 -22.60 10.75 24.28
CA SER A 34 -24.01 11.11 24.31
C SER A 34 -24.91 10.00 23.76
N LYS A 35 -25.85 9.56 24.60
CA LYS A 35 -26.89 8.60 24.15
C LYS A 35 -27.79 9.20 23.08
N ASP A 36 -28.00 10.52 23.08
CA ASP A 36 -28.85 11.20 22.12
C ASP A 36 -28.26 11.23 20.72
N THR A 37 -26.92 11.19 20.60
CA THR A 37 -26.21 11.20 19.31
C THR A 37 -25.69 9.84 18.90
N GLY A 38 -25.38 8.97 19.87
CA GLY A 38 -24.74 7.67 19.64
C GLY A 38 -25.69 6.48 19.51
N LEU A 39 -26.93 6.60 19.98
CA LEU A 39 -27.93 5.54 19.87
C LEU A 39 -29.07 5.95 18.93
N PRO A 40 -29.70 4.99 18.26
CA PRO A 40 -30.94 5.26 17.52
C PRO A 40 -32.03 5.79 18.48
N ARG A 41 -32.69 6.87 18.07
CA ARG A 41 -33.85 7.40 18.77
C ARG A 41 -35.12 6.65 18.38
N ASP A 42 -36.17 6.75 19.21
CA ASP A 42 -37.47 6.15 18.91
C ASP A 42 -37.92 6.51 17.49
N GLY A 43 -38.17 5.47 16.68
CA GLY A 43 -38.59 5.60 15.29
C GLY A 43 -37.49 5.81 14.27
N ARG A 44 -36.20 5.94 14.67
CA ARG A 44 -35.06 5.97 13.78
C ARG A 44 -34.31 4.64 13.77
N ARG A 45 -33.78 4.26 12.60
CA ARG A 45 -32.98 3.05 12.45
C ARG A 45 -31.53 3.25 12.83
N GLU A 46 -31.02 4.48 12.79
CA GLU A 46 -29.60 4.84 12.96
C GLU A 46 -29.41 5.95 14.00
N SER A 47 -28.22 6.04 14.54
CA SER A 47 -27.82 7.14 15.40
C SER A 47 -27.55 8.40 14.58
N MET A 48 -27.63 9.58 15.19
CA MET A 48 -27.35 10.87 14.53
C MET A 48 -25.92 10.93 13.98
N THR A 49 -24.94 10.36 14.70
CA THR A 49 -23.53 10.32 14.24
C THR A 49 -23.38 9.45 13.00
N ASN A 50 -24.11 8.32 12.93
CA ASN A 50 -24.08 7.46 11.75
C ASN A 50 -24.80 8.09 10.55
N GLU A 51 -25.89 8.79 10.78
CA GLU A 51 -26.64 9.56 9.77
C GLU A 51 -25.77 10.69 9.19
N ALA A 52 -25.06 11.45 10.04
CA ALA A 52 -24.12 12.48 9.65
C ALA A 52 -22.94 11.93 8.83
N ALA A 53 -22.34 10.83 9.28
CA ALA A 53 -21.27 10.15 8.54
C ALA A 53 -21.76 9.66 7.16
N GLY A 54 -22.97 9.08 7.09
CA GLY A 54 -23.57 8.67 5.83
C GLY A 54 -23.84 9.82 4.87
N TYR A 55 -24.22 10.99 5.39
CA TYR A 55 -24.36 12.19 4.58
C TYR A 55 -23.00 12.66 4.02
N LEU A 56 -21.95 12.70 4.86
CA LEU A 56 -20.60 13.06 4.44
C LEU A 56 -20.07 12.13 3.35
N LEU A 57 -20.24 10.82 3.52
CA LEU A 57 -19.85 9.81 2.54
C LEU A 57 -20.54 10.06 1.18
N ARG A 58 -21.86 10.22 1.18
CA ARG A 58 -22.61 10.47 -0.06
C ARG A 58 -22.18 11.73 -0.78
N ARG A 59 -21.81 12.77 -0.03
CA ARG A 59 -21.42 14.06 -0.59
C ARG A 59 -19.98 14.11 -1.07
N THR A 60 -19.06 13.42 -0.40
CA THR A 60 -17.62 13.60 -0.60
C THR A 60 -16.91 12.42 -1.25
N ALA A 61 -17.44 11.20 -1.11
CA ALA A 61 -16.81 10.02 -1.69
C ALA A 61 -17.10 9.90 -3.19
N THR A 62 -16.05 9.71 -3.98
CA THR A 62 -16.16 9.35 -5.39
C THR A 62 -16.69 7.92 -5.54
N GLU A 63 -17.12 7.54 -6.74
CA GLU A 63 -17.57 6.17 -7.02
C GLU A 63 -16.44 5.15 -6.77
N TYR A 64 -15.23 5.46 -7.21
CA TYR A 64 -14.06 4.63 -6.96
C TYR A 64 -13.78 4.49 -5.46
N GLU A 65 -13.75 5.59 -4.69
CA GLU A 65 -13.54 5.53 -3.24
C GLU A 65 -14.60 4.66 -2.56
N ARG A 66 -15.87 4.78 -2.96
CA ARG A 66 -16.95 3.92 -2.44
C ARG A 66 -16.69 2.45 -2.75
N SER A 67 -16.29 2.12 -3.98
CA SER A 67 -15.97 0.75 -4.35
C SER A 67 -14.83 0.15 -3.53
N VAL A 68 -13.93 0.98 -3.01
CA VAL A 68 -12.84 0.53 -2.12
C VAL A 68 -13.31 0.33 -0.68
N ILE A 69 -14.18 1.23 -0.16
CA ILE A 69 -14.55 1.24 1.26
C ILE A 69 -15.81 0.43 1.58
N GLU A 70 -16.72 0.22 0.60
CA GLU A 70 -18.01 -0.46 0.80
C GLU A 70 -17.91 -1.98 0.86
N HIS A 71 -16.72 -2.55 0.88
CA HIS A 71 -16.50 -3.99 0.88
C HIS A 71 -16.71 -4.62 2.27
N GLY A 72 -17.49 -5.69 2.30
CA GLY A 72 -17.75 -6.48 3.49
C GLY A 72 -18.94 -5.98 4.35
N ASN A 73 -19.20 -6.66 5.45
CA ASN A 73 -20.32 -6.37 6.38
C ASN A 73 -20.06 -5.12 7.25
N ILE A 74 -19.64 -4.00 6.67
CA ILE A 74 -19.49 -2.74 7.38
C ILE A 74 -20.87 -2.09 7.48
N HIS A 75 -21.51 -2.21 8.63
CA HIS A 75 -22.85 -1.67 8.86
C HIS A 75 -22.87 -0.22 9.36
N SER A 76 -21.70 0.38 9.67
CA SER A 76 -21.62 1.72 10.24
C SER A 76 -21.01 2.72 9.26
N ALA A 77 -21.76 3.77 8.94
CA ALA A 77 -21.29 4.86 8.12
C ALA A 77 -20.07 5.60 8.75
N VAL A 78 -20.00 5.67 10.07
CA VAL A 78 -18.82 6.23 10.78
C VAL A 78 -17.58 5.40 10.49
N THR A 79 -17.68 4.08 10.46
CA THR A 79 -16.56 3.20 10.11
C THR A 79 -16.15 3.38 8.65
N MET A 80 -17.12 3.48 7.74
CA MET A 80 -16.84 3.72 6.32
C MET A 80 -16.19 5.09 6.10
N LEU A 81 -16.63 6.13 6.81
CA LEU A 81 -16.00 7.46 6.75
C LEU A 81 -14.55 7.42 7.25
N ARG A 82 -14.26 6.68 8.31
CA ARG A 82 -12.89 6.47 8.80
C ARG A 82 -12.01 5.76 7.76
N GLU A 83 -12.53 4.75 7.09
CA GLU A 83 -11.79 4.07 6.00
C GLU A 83 -11.57 5.01 4.81
N LEU A 84 -12.54 5.88 4.49
CA LEU A 84 -12.38 6.91 3.46
C LEU A 84 -11.28 7.93 3.83
N GLU A 85 -11.28 8.40 5.06
CA GLU A 85 -10.23 9.32 5.55
C GLU A 85 -8.86 8.68 5.50
N ARG A 86 -8.73 7.43 5.93
CA ARG A 86 -7.47 6.65 5.80
C ARG A 86 -7.06 6.44 4.35
N PHE A 87 -8.02 6.16 3.49
CA PHE A 87 -7.76 5.99 2.07
C PHE A 87 -7.23 7.28 1.42
N ARG A 88 -7.65 8.45 1.89
CA ARG A 88 -7.22 9.77 1.39
C ARG A 88 -5.87 10.24 1.94
N VAL A 89 -5.32 9.58 2.95
CA VAL A 89 -3.96 9.89 3.41
C VAL A 89 -2.99 9.64 2.25
N PRO A 90 -2.11 10.58 1.92
CA PRO A 90 -1.08 10.39 0.91
C PRO A 90 -0.27 9.13 1.14
N LEU A 91 0.20 8.52 0.07
CA LEU A 91 1.12 7.40 0.17
C LEU A 91 2.50 7.92 0.52
N GLU A 92 3.08 7.36 1.57
CA GLU A 92 4.42 7.70 2.05
C GLU A 92 5.26 6.44 2.13
N TYR A 93 6.51 6.55 1.71
CA TYR A 93 7.48 5.48 1.82
C TYR A 93 8.10 5.42 3.22
N GLU A 94 8.31 4.21 3.67
CA GLU A 94 9.18 3.84 4.77
C GLU A 94 10.35 3.04 4.22
N ARG A 95 11.58 3.44 4.55
CA ARG A 95 12.77 2.68 4.19
C ARG A 95 12.78 1.33 4.90
N VAL A 96 12.96 0.27 4.13
CA VAL A 96 13.14 -1.09 4.63
C VAL A 96 14.63 -1.45 4.65
N SER A 97 15.33 -1.17 3.54
CA SER A 97 16.77 -1.43 3.42
C SER A 97 17.43 -0.40 2.49
N GLY A 98 18.75 -0.42 2.43
CA GLY A 98 19.56 0.45 1.57
C GLY A 98 20.06 1.72 2.29
N VAL A 99 21.36 1.81 2.49
CA VAL A 99 22.00 2.93 3.19
C VAL A 99 22.00 4.21 2.36
N THR A 100 22.05 4.08 1.04
CA THR A 100 22.13 5.19 0.08
C THR A 100 20.77 5.74 -0.33
N MET A 101 19.67 5.13 0.15
CA MET A 101 18.33 5.62 -0.17
C MET A 101 18.06 6.95 0.53
N GLU A 102 17.65 7.92 -0.26
CA GLU A 102 17.22 9.23 0.19
C GLU A 102 15.77 9.50 -0.21
N TYR A 103 15.07 10.35 0.56
CA TYR A 103 13.77 10.88 0.15
C TYR A 103 13.98 12.09 -0.74
N THR A 104 13.38 12.11 -1.93
CA THR A 104 13.43 13.25 -2.85
C THR A 104 12.69 14.46 -2.28
N GLU A 105 11.68 14.22 -1.44
CA GLU A 105 10.90 15.24 -0.73
C GLU A 105 10.70 14.79 0.72
N TYR A 106 11.44 15.39 1.65
CA TYR A 106 11.35 15.05 3.07
C TYR A 106 9.97 15.28 3.68
N ALA A 107 9.23 16.27 3.17
CA ALA A 107 7.93 16.64 3.72
C ALA A 107 6.84 15.60 3.41
N THR A 108 6.88 14.96 2.25
CA THR A 108 5.84 14.03 1.80
C THR A 108 6.27 12.57 1.84
N ARG A 109 7.57 12.29 1.85
CA ARG A 109 8.15 10.94 1.72
C ARG A 109 7.55 10.11 0.58
N ALA A 110 6.95 10.77 -0.40
CA ALA A 110 6.32 10.10 -1.53
C ALA A 110 7.33 9.72 -2.62
N GLY A 111 8.54 10.26 -2.57
CA GLY A 111 9.60 9.99 -3.53
C GLY A 111 10.87 9.50 -2.87
N ILE A 112 11.53 8.54 -3.50
CA ILE A 112 12.80 7.96 -3.09
C ILE A 112 13.79 7.95 -4.25
N THR A 113 15.08 8.00 -3.93
CA THR A 113 16.19 7.87 -4.88
C THR A 113 17.36 7.16 -4.23
N THR A 114 18.30 6.65 -5.03
CA THR A 114 19.56 6.08 -4.58
C THR A 114 20.75 6.84 -5.19
N GLU A 115 21.92 6.66 -4.62
CA GLU A 115 23.16 7.17 -5.22
C GLU A 115 23.46 6.46 -6.55
N ARG A 116 24.10 7.19 -7.42
CA ARG A 116 24.58 6.69 -8.71
C ARG A 116 25.75 5.72 -8.50
N ASN A 117 25.82 4.68 -9.34
CA ASN A 117 26.84 3.62 -9.28
C ASN A 117 26.83 2.83 -7.95
N ASP A 118 25.73 2.83 -7.24
CA ASP A 118 25.51 1.92 -6.13
C ASP A 118 24.66 0.75 -6.62
N ASP A 119 25.32 -0.39 -6.87
CA ASP A 119 24.64 -1.63 -7.28
C ASP A 119 23.82 -2.25 -6.15
N ASN A 120 23.83 -1.63 -4.96
CA ASN A 120 23.04 -2.09 -3.83
C ASN A 120 21.59 -1.67 -3.97
N TRP A 121 20.71 -2.63 -3.89
CA TRP A 121 19.28 -2.39 -3.87
C TRP A 121 18.84 -1.66 -2.59
N ALA A 122 18.09 -0.62 -2.77
CA ALA A 122 17.36 0.04 -1.71
C ALA A 122 15.86 -0.28 -1.82
N VAL A 123 15.24 -0.59 -0.70
CA VAL A 123 13.84 -1.03 -0.64
C VAL A 123 13.04 -0.13 0.28
N ALA A 124 11.90 0.29 -0.22
CA ALA A 124 10.90 1.01 0.55
C ALA A 124 9.51 0.38 0.39
N THR A 125 8.70 0.47 1.43
CA THR A 125 7.29 0.09 1.42
C THR A 125 6.43 1.24 1.90
N THR A 126 5.14 1.24 1.54
CA THR A 126 4.23 2.22 2.13
C THR A 126 3.72 1.78 3.50
N TYR A 127 3.37 2.74 4.37
CA TYR A 127 2.72 2.46 5.65
C TYR A 127 1.31 1.88 5.49
N SER A 128 0.67 2.18 4.37
CA SER A 128 -0.72 1.81 4.12
C SER A 128 -0.84 0.34 3.79
N VAL A 129 -1.44 -0.44 4.68
CA VAL A 129 -1.72 -1.86 4.45
C VAL A 129 -3.08 -2.01 3.78
N MET A 130 -3.08 -2.62 2.60
CA MET A 130 -4.25 -2.95 1.80
C MET A 130 -4.73 -4.35 2.19
N LYS A 131 -6.01 -4.48 2.59
CA LYS A 131 -6.55 -5.75 3.13
C LYS A 131 -7.65 -6.35 2.26
N ARG A 132 -8.30 -5.55 1.44
CA ARG A 132 -9.46 -5.90 0.62
C ARG A 132 -9.76 -4.80 -0.38
N GLY A 133 -10.58 -5.10 -1.38
CA GLY A 133 -11.03 -4.13 -2.38
C GLY A 133 -9.96 -3.80 -3.41
N LYS A 134 -10.20 -2.73 -4.14
CA LYS A 134 -9.35 -2.29 -5.25
C LYS A 134 -8.50 -1.10 -4.86
N HIS A 135 -7.20 -1.22 -5.01
CA HIS A 135 -6.24 -0.16 -4.71
C HIS A 135 -5.43 0.16 -5.96
N TYR A 136 -5.31 1.44 -6.28
CA TYR A 136 -4.53 1.89 -7.43
C TYR A 136 -3.48 2.91 -7.00
N ALA A 137 -2.25 2.68 -7.44
CA ALA A 137 -1.15 3.60 -7.27
C ALA A 137 -0.40 3.79 -8.59
N VAL A 138 0.16 4.97 -8.78
CA VAL A 138 1.02 5.32 -9.91
C VAL A 138 2.42 5.57 -9.37
N PHE A 139 3.37 4.91 -9.99
CA PHE A 139 4.80 5.06 -9.73
C PHE A 139 5.40 5.84 -10.89
N ARG A 140 5.83 7.08 -10.62
CA ARG A 140 6.55 7.90 -11.59
C ARG A 140 8.02 7.57 -11.48
N ILE A 141 8.57 6.99 -12.53
CA ILE A 141 9.96 6.57 -12.63
C ILE A 141 10.74 7.64 -13.39
N LYS A 142 11.81 8.12 -12.78
CA LYS A 142 12.76 9.03 -13.38
C LYS A 142 14.13 8.38 -13.36
N GLY A 143 14.78 8.40 -14.50
CA GLY A 143 16.17 7.98 -14.61
C GLY A 143 17.15 9.07 -14.17
N ASP A 144 18.39 8.69 -14.10
CA ASP A 144 19.49 9.64 -13.87
C ASP A 144 19.59 10.61 -15.06
N TYR A 145 19.46 11.88 -14.79
CA TYR A 145 19.44 12.98 -15.76
C TYR A 145 20.74 13.08 -16.59
N TYR A 146 21.82 12.40 -16.18
CA TYR A 146 23.14 12.56 -16.77
C TYR A 146 23.57 11.46 -17.74
N ASN A 147 22.85 10.34 -17.80
CA ASN A 147 23.22 9.27 -18.72
C ASN A 147 21.96 8.55 -19.24
N GLN A 148 21.50 8.93 -20.44
CA GLN A 148 20.32 8.36 -21.07
C GLN A 148 20.46 6.87 -21.44
N GLU A 149 21.64 6.29 -21.29
CA GLU A 149 21.92 4.88 -21.61
C GLU A 149 21.75 3.93 -20.42
N TYR A 150 21.70 4.43 -19.16
CA TYR A 150 21.52 3.59 -17.98
C TYR A 150 20.48 4.20 -17.03
N MET A 151 19.35 3.59 -16.99
CA MET A 151 18.17 4.11 -16.24
C MET A 151 18.06 3.55 -14.83
N GLY A 152 19.04 2.90 -14.28
CA GLY A 152 18.98 2.28 -12.97
C GLY A 152 17.95 1.13 -12.89
N ASP A 153 18.09 0.28 -11.91
CA ASP A 153 17.19 -0.85 -11.71
C ASP A 153 15.98 -0.43 -10.88
N VAL A 154 14.78 -0.74 -11.32
CA VAL A 154 13.53 -0.42 -10.63
C VAL A 154 12.57 -1.60 -10.64
N ASN A 155 12.12 -1.96 -9.45
CA ASN A 155 11.01 -2.88 -9.23
C ASN A 155 9.87 -2.13 -8.51
N VAL A 156 8.67 -2.15 -9.05
CA VAL A 156 7.48 -1.57 -8.40
C VAL A 156 6.38 -2.61 -8.27
N GLY A 157 5.74 -2.70 -7.12
CA GLY A 157 4.79 -3.76 -6.89
C GLY A 157 4.13 -3.76 -5.52
N VAL A 158 3.88 -4.96 -5.03
CA VAL A 158 3.28 -5.20 -3.73
C VAL A 158 4.08 -6.23 -2.95
N THR A 159 4.16 -6.04 -1.64
CA THR A 159 4.75 -7.01 -0.72
C THR A 159 3.86 -7.20 0.50
N ARG A 160 3.97 -8.35 1.17
CA ARG A 160 3.37 -8.54 2.49
C ARG A 160 3.88 -7.49 3.45
N SER A 161 3.02 -7.05 4.38
CA SER A 161 3.45 -6.10 5.41
C SER A 161 4.66 -6.64 6.17
N LEU A 162 5.72 -5.87 6.13
CA LEU A 162 6.96 -6.13 6.88
C LEU A 162 6.94 -5.41 8.24
N GLU A 163 5.76 -5.31 8.86
CA GLU A 163 5.59 -4.70 10.17
C GLU A 163 6.49 -5.39 11.20
N GLY A 164 7.29 -4.61 11.92
CA GLY A 164 8.33 -5.10 12.83
C GLY A 164 9.76 -4.93 12.29
N TRP A 165 9.93 -4.59 11.03
CA TRP A 165 11.19 -4.07 10.48
C TRP A 165 11.44 -2.64 10.91
N ARG A 166 10.39 -1.93 11.27
CA ARG A 166 10.43 -0.54 11.72
C ARG A 166 11.40 -0.40 12.90
N GLY A 167 12.46 0.37 12.70
CA GLY A 167 13.43 0.72 13.74
C GLY A 167 14.48 -0.34 14.07
N LYS A 168 14.56 -1.47 13.39
CA LYS A 168 15.65 -2.44 13.55
C LYS A 168 16.80 -2.20 12.60
N GLY A 169 17.31 -0.98 12.61
CA GLY A 169 18.58 -0.68 11.96
C GLY A 169 18.61 -0.95 10.45
N ILE A 170 19.02 0.05 9.75
CA ILE A 170 19.43 -0.05 8.35
C ILE A 170 20.57 -1.06 8.32
N TRP A 171 20.43 -2.09 7.55
CA TRP A 171 21.52 -3.04 7.34
C TRP A 171 22.70 -2.35 6.63
N PRO A 172 23.90 -2.25 7.22
CA PRO A 172 24.97 -1.43 6.69
C PRO A 172 25.64 -1.95 5.44
N GLY A 173 25.30 -3.11 4.92
CA GLY A 173 26.04 -3.74 3.83
C GLY A 173 25.22 -4.65 2.94
N GLY A 174 23.89 -4.58 2.93
CA GLY A 174 23.12 -5.56 2.23
C GLY A 174 22.04 -5.07 1.31
N CYS A 175 22.06 -5.67 0.16
CA CYS A 175 21.01 -5.66 -0.83
C CYS A 175 19.87 -6.57 -0.38
N PHE A 176 19.00 -6.13 0.50
CA PHE A 176 17.78 -6.86 0.76
C PHE A 176 16.69 -6.37 -0.18
N ASP A 177 16.22 -7.25 -1.04
CA ASP A 177 15.05 -7.05 -1.86
C ASP A 177 14.08 -8.22 -1.63
N PRO A 178 12.87 -7.98 -1.10
CA PRO A 178 11.90 -9.03 -0.79
C PRO A 178 11.47 -9.83 -2.01
N VAL A 179 11.60 -9.29 -3.22
CA VAL A 179 11.27 -10.02 -4.45
C VAL A 179 12.39 -10.96 -4.87
N HIS A 180 13.62 -10.62 -4.57
CA HIS A 180 14.81 -11.40 -4.91
C HIS A 180 15.18 -12.43 -3.84
N TYR A 181 14.37 -12.58 -2.80
CA TYR A 181 14.70 -13.40 -1.68
C TYR A 181 14.36 -14.88 -1.95
N GLY A 182 15.39 -15.70 -2.07
CA GLY A 182 15.34 -17.15 -2.05
C GLY A 182 15.81 -17.71 -0.71
N PRO A 183 15.79 -19.02 -0.50
CA PRO A 183 16.35 -19.62 0.71
C PRO A 183 17.81 -19.20 0.87
N PRO A 184 18.28 -18.98 2.12
CA PRO A 184 19.67 -18.60 2.34
C PRO A 184 20.58 -19.61 1.65
N PRO A 185 21.65 -19.17 1.00
CA PRO A 185 22.61 -20.08 0.39
C PRO A 185 23.01 -21.11 1.43
N ARG A 186 22.91 -22.41 1.08
CA ARG A 186 23.32 -23.47 1.99
C ARG A 186 24.76 -23.18 2.40
N ARG A 187 25.00 -23.08 3.72
CA ARG A 187 26.36 -22.94 4.26
C ARG A 187 27.29 -23.92 3.56
N ILE A 188 28.26 -23.38 2.84
CA ILE A 188 29.25 -24.21 2.13
C ILE A 188 30.38 -24.66 3.09
N GLU A 189 30.56 -23.92 4.22
CA GLU A 189 31.59 -24.33 5.20
C GLU A 189 31.21 -23.96 6.65
N PRO A 190 31.65 -24.76 7.66
CA PRO A 190 31.26 -24.55 9.06
C PRO A 190 32.13 -23.51 9.83
N ASN A 191 32.95 -22.74 9.16
CA ASN A 191 33.88 -21.82 9.80
C ASN A 191 33.29 -20.42 9.93
N GLN A 192 32.88 -20.10 11.15
CA GLN A 192 32.42 -18.81 11.67
C GLN A 192 31.68 -17.90 10.67
N PRO A 193 30.35 -17.71 10.86
CA PRO A 193 29.58 -16.81 10.01
C PRO A 193 30.13 -15.38 10.13
N THR A 194 30.23 -14.68 9.02
CA THR A 194 30.49 -13.24 9.01
C THR A 194 29.33 -12.51 9.66
N GLU A 195 29.55 -11.30 10.17
CA GLU A 195 28.51 -10.46 10.77
C GLU A 195 27.33 -10.27 9.81
N GLY A 196 27.59 -10.10 8.52
CA GLY A 196 26.60 -10.01 7.46
C GLY A 196 25.77 -11.28 7.25
N GLU A 197 26.35 -12.46 7.41
CA GLU A 197 25.61 -13.75 7.31
C GLU A 197 24.64 -13.97 8.48
N LEU A 198 25.03 -13.54 9.68
CA LEU A 198 24.15 -13.57 10.86
C LEU A 198 22.97 -12.62 10.74
N GLU A 199 23.16 -11.47 10.12
CA GLU A 199 22.09 -10.51 9.86
C GLU A 199 21.14 -11.01 8.76
N LEU A 200 21.64 -11.61 7.68
CA LEU A 200 20.83 -12.28 6.66
C LEU A 200 19.99 -13.40 7.26
N GLU A 201 20.56 -14.20 8.15
CA GLU A 201 19.82 -15.26 8.85
C GLU A 201 18.72 -14.69 9.75
N SER A 202 18.97 -13.55 10.40
CA SER A 202 17.98 -12.83 11.21
C SER A 202 16.80 -12.32 10.36
N ILE A 203 17.08 -11.73 9.19
CA ILE A 203 16.10 -11.27 8.22
C ILE A 203 15.29 -12.46 7.70
N TRP A 204 15.95 -13.52 7.31
CA TRP A 204 15.32 -14.74 6.85
C TRP A 204 14.36 -15.32 7.88
N ASN A 205 14.79 -15.43 9.11
CA ASN A 205 13.96 -15.90 10.21
C ASN A 205 12.73 -15.02 10.42
N LEU A 206 12.88 -13.70 10.29
CA LEU A 206 11.75 -12.77 10.38
C LEU A 206 10.76 -12.98 9.24
N ILE A 207 11.22 -13.07 8.00
CA ILE A 207 10.39 -13.37 6.82
C ILE A 207 9.69 -14.72 6.99
N ALA A 208 10.42 -15.76 7.40
CA ALA A 208 9.87 -17.08 7.64
C ALA A 208 8.74 -17.06 8.68
N THR A 209 8.86 -16.24 9.74
CA THR A 209 7.79 -16.09 10.75
C THR A 209 6.57 -15.35 10.23
N ARG A 210 6.70 -14.51 9.22
CA ARG A 210 5.60 -13.76 8.58
C ARG A 210 4.91 -14.54 7.48
N ARG A 211 5.53 -15.61 7.03
CA ARG A 211 4.96 -16.50 6.06
C ARG A 211 3.78 -17.26 6.67
N THR A 212 2.65 -17.25 5.99
CA THR A 212 1.48 -18.01 6.44
C THR A 212 0.95 -18.88 5.31
N GLU A 213 0.60 -20.12 5.63
CA GLU A 213 -0.10 -21.03 4.73
C GLU A 213 -1.56 -20.59 4.46
N ARG A 214 -2.05 -19.60 5.19
CA ARG A 214 -3.44 -19.11 5.12
C ARG A 214 -3.78 -18.38 3.83
N TRP A 215 -2.80 -18.05 2.99
CA TRP A 215 -2.99 -17.14 1.88
C TRP A 215 -3.08 -17.84 0.52
N GLY A 216 -3.71 -18.99 0.50
CA GLY A 216 -4.09 -19.70 -0.73
C GLY A 216 -2.93 -20.43 -1.42
N SER A 217 -3.26 -21.16 -2.48
CA SER A 217 -2.34 -22.02 -3.22
C SER A 217 -1.22 -21.29 -3.97
N GLY A 218 -1.32 -19.98 -4.12
CA GLY A 218 -0.33 -19.18 -4.84
C GLY A 218 0.78 -18.61 -3.96
N ASN A 219 0.54 -18.46 -2.67
CA ASN A 219 1.46 -17.92 -1.64
C ASN A 219 2.36 -16.77 -2.12
N VAL A 220 1.84 -15.86 -2.94
CA VAL A 220 2.59 -14.72 -3.43
C VAL A 220 2.82 -13.76 -2.27
N HIS A 221 4.09 -13.62 -1.85
CA HIS A 221 4.45 -12.76 -0.73
C HIS A 221 5.00 -11.42 -1.18
N CYS A 222 5.69 -11.39 -2.31
CA CYS A 222 6.10 -10.20 -3.01
C CYS A 222 5.89 -10.40 -4.51
N CYS A 223 5.43 -9.36 -5.20
CA CYS A 223 5.24 -9.37 -6.65
C CYS A 223 5.50 -7.97 -7.18
N ALA A 224 6.36 -7.88 -8.19
CA ALA A 224 6.75 -6.61 -8.80
C ALA A 224 6.78 -6.68 -10.31
N TYR A 225 6.50 -5.56 -10.93
CA TYR A 225 6.84 -5.24 -12.29
C TYR A 225 8.32 -4.82 -12.32
N ASN A 226 9.13 -5.53 -13.07
CA ASN A 226 10.51 -5.16 -13.34
C ASN A 226 10.52 -4.13 -14.47
N TYR A 227 11.12 -2.99 -14.22
CA TYR A 227 11.16 -1.89 -15.17
C TYR A 227 11.97 -2.23 -16.44
N GLU A 228 13.09 -2.90 -16.29
CA GLU A 228 14.07 -3.15 -17.36
C GLU A 228 13.55 -4.11 -18.41
N GLU A 229 12.91 -5.19 -17.98
CA GLU A 229 12.43 -6.26 -18.85
C GLU A 229 10.91 -6.21 -19.08
N GLY A 230 10.18 -5.54 -18.20
CA GLY A 230 8.71 -5.52 -18.21
C GLY A 230 8.08 -6.81 -17.67
N ASP A 231 8.88 -7.73 -17.16
CA ASP A 231 8.43 -9.02 -16.66
C ASP A 231 7.83 -8.93 -15.25
N CYS A 232 7.15 -10.01 -14.86
CA CYS A 232 6.61 -10.20 -13.52
C CYS A 232 7.63 -10.95 -12.67
N VAL A 233 8.19 -10.28 -11.66
CA VAL A 233 9.05 -10.93 -10.67
C VAL A 233 8.28 -11.15 -9.37
N TRP A 234 8.28 -12.37 -8.85
CA TRP A 234 7.56 -12.67 -7.61
C TRP A 234 8.26 -13.74 -6.77
N SER A 235 7.94 -13.76 -5.48
CA SER A 235 8.47 -14.72 -4.53
C SER A 235 7.40 -15.16 -3.52
N ASP A 236 7.48 -16.42 -3.11
CA ASP A 236 6.74 -16.99 -1.99
C ASP A 236 7.57 -17.02 -0.70
N TRP A 237 8.76 -16.44 -0.75
CA TRP A 237 9.73 -16.42 0.34
C TRP A 237 10.20 -17.81 0.83
N ILE A 238 10.05 -18.84 0.01
CA ILE A 238 10.61 -20.17 0.24
C ILE A 238 11.53 -20.58 -0.87
N ASN A 239 10.98 -20.44 -2.07
CA ASN A 239 11.65 -20.86 -3.29
C ASN A 239 12.40 -19.67 -3.86
N ASP A 240 13.26 -19.95 -4.84
CA ASP A 240 13.89 -18.87 -5.59
C ASP A 240 12.84 -17.97 -6.24
N LYS A 241 13.22 -16.72 -6.48
CA LYS A 241 12.38 -15.79 -7.22
C LYS A 241 11.96 -16.40 -8.55
N VAL A 242 10.74 -16.11 -8.95
CA VAL A 242 10.23 -16.47 -10.27
C VAL A 242 10.14 -15.21 -11.10
N SER A 243 10.79 -15.21 -12.27
CA SER A 243 10.59 -14.22 -13.31
C SER A 243 9.73 -14.87 -14.40
N ALA A 244 8.64 -14.22 -14.78
CA ALA A 244 7.66 -14.77 -15.70
C ALA A 244 7.15 -13.73 -16.70
N ASN A 245 7.07 -14.14 -17.95
CA ASN A 245 6.36 -13.39 -18.97
C ASN A 245 4.85 -13.46 -18.70
N TRP A 246 4.13 -12.42 -19.07
CA TRP A 246 2.68 -12.31 -18.91
C TRP A 246 2.05 -11.67 -20.17
N GLU A 247 0.77 -11.88 -20.36
CA GLU A 247 0.05 -11.31 -21.50
C GLU A 247 -0.06 -9.80 -21.39
N GLY A 248 0.47 -9.07 -22.36
CA GLY A 248 0.58 -7.61 -22.34
C GLY A 248 1.89 -7.08 -21.77
N MET A 249 2.84 -7.96 -21.45
CA MET A 249 4.17 -7.57 -21.01
C MET A 249 4.81 -6.58 -21.98
N ASP A 250 5.20 -5.44 -21.47
CA ASP A 250 5.95 -4.42 -22.19
C ASP A 250 6.87 -3.69 -21.19
N ARG A 251 8.00 -3.19 -21.66
CA ARG A 251 8.95 -2.46 -20.83
C ARG A 251 8.75 -0.96 -20.98
N LEU A 252 8.93 -0.23 -19.91
CA LEU A 252 8.94 1.22 -19.94
C LEU A 252 10.30 1.71 -20.47
N ASN A 253 10.31 2.37 -21.63
CA ASN A 253 11.52 2.92 -22.21
C ASN A 253 11.71 4.37 -21.74
N GLY A 254 12.69 4.60 -20.87
CA GLY A 254 12.95 5.93 -20.34
C GLY A 254 12.02 6.33 -19.19
N GLU A 255 11.88 7.61 -18.93
CA GLU A 255 11.00 8.12 -17.88
C GLU A 255 9.52 7.87 -18.19
N GLY A 256 8.72 7.62 -17.16
CA GLY A 256 7.29 7.43 -17.33
C GLY A 256 6.55 6.99 -16.08
N GLU A 257 5.32 6.56 -16.27
CA GLU A 257 4.43 6.16 -15.19
C GLU A 257 4.04 4.68 -15.33
N ILE A 258 4.25 3.91 -14.25
CA ILE A 258 3.69 2.57 -14.09
C ILE A 258 2.54 2.68 -13.09
N GLY A 259 1.33 2.41 -13.54
CA GLY A 259 0.15 2.28 -12.70
C GLY A 259 -0.08 0.82 -12.32
N LEU A 260 -0.32 0.55 -11.05
CA LEU A 260 -0.64 -0.79 -10.55
C LEU A 260 -2.02 -0.78 -9.88
N LEU A 261 -2.91 -1.64 -10.36
CA LEU A 261 -4.21 -1.90 -9.75
C LEU A 261 -4.18 -3.26 -9.04
N LEU A 262 -4.13 -3.24 -7.73
CA LEU A 262 -4.30 -4.41 -6.89
C LEU A 262 -5.78 -4.59 -6.59
N ASP A 263 -6.37 -5.68 -7.08
CA ASP A 263 -7.72 -6.11 -6.76
C ASP A 263 -7.65 -7.32 -5.82
N LEU A 264 -7.89 -7.09 -4.53
CA LEU A 264 -7.82 -8.14 -3.51
C LEU A 264 -9.08 -9.00 -3.43
N ASP A 265 -10.15 -8.60 -4.10
CA ASP A 265 -11.37 -9.41 -4.18
C ASP A 265 -11.23 -10.49 -5.26
N GLU A 266 -10.60 -10.12 -6.39
CA GLU A 266 -10.28 -11.04 -7.49
C GLU A 266 -8.87 -11.66 -7.35
N GLY A 267 -8.04 -11.13 -6.46
CA GLY A 267 -6.66 -11.59 -6.24
C GLY A 267 -5.73 -11.28 -7.40
N THR A 268 -5.87 -10.13 -8.06
CA THR A 268 -5.09 -9.80 -9.26
C THR A 268 -4.29 -8.50 -9.12
N LEU A 269 -3.16 -8.43 -9.85
CA LEU A 269 -2.36 -7.21 -10.02
C LEU A 269 -2.32 -6.87 -11.51
N THR A 270 -2.98 -5.76 -11.88
CA THR A 270 -3.04 -5.25 -13.24
C THR A 270 -2.04 -4.11 -13.43
N VAL A 271 -1.34 -4.09 -14.56
CA VAL A 271 -0.37 -3.06 -14.94
C VAL A 271 -0.95 -2.09 -15.95
N TYR A 272 -0.64 -0.83 -15.74
CA TYR A 272 -0.87 0.28 -16.67
C TYR A 272 0.47 0.97 -16.96
N MET A 273 0.73 1.31 -18.19
CA MET A 273 1.89 2.08 -18.61
C MET A 273 1.44 3.40 -19.21
N ASN A 274 1.87 4.51 -18.63
CA ASN A 274 1.47 5.87 -19.07
C ASN A 274 -0.05 6.00 -19.23
N GLY A 275 -0.82 5.44 -18.30
CA GLY A 275 -2.29 5.44 -18.30
C GLY A 275 -2.95 4.40 -19.20
N THR A 276 -2.20 3.66 -20.02
CA THR A 276 -2.73 2.60 -20.88
C THR A 276 -2.68 1.25 -20.16
N ARG A 277 -3.81 0.54 -20.08
CA ARG A 277 -3.88 -0.78 -19.48
C ARG A 277 -3.12 -1.80 -20.33
N LEU A 278 -2.12 -2.46 -19.77
CA LEU A 278 -1.40 -3.55 -20.43
C LEU A 278 -2.10 -4.91 -20.18
N GLY A 279 -2.42 -5.25 -18.95
CA GLY A 279 -3.05 -6.53 -18.61
C GLY A 279 -2.90 -6.92 -17.16
N ILE A 280 -3.35 -8.13 -16.81
CA ILE A 280 -3.14 -8.74 -15.51
C ILE A 280 -1.75 -9.36 -15.50
N MET A 281 -0.85 -8.79 -14.71
CA MET A 281 0.52 -9.29 -14.59
C MET A 281 0.59 -10.51 -13.68
N LYS A 282 -0.21 -10.54 -12.61
CA LYS A 282 -0.19 -11.63 -11.63
C LYS A 282 -1.57 -11.85 -11.03
N ASP A 283 -1.91 -13.10 -10.82
CA ASP A 283 -3.07 -13.61 -10.09
C ASP A 283 -2.66 -14.33 -8.79
N GLY A 284 -3.64 -14.78 -8.02
CA GLY A 284 -3.43 -15.52 -6.78
C GLY A 284 -2.93 -14.68 -5.62
N LEU A 285 -3.11 -13.36 -5.66
CA LEU A 285 -2.82 -12.46 -4.56
C LEU A 285 -3.96 -12.45 -3.55
N THR A 286 -3.71 -12.89 -2.34
CA THR A 286 -4.70 -12.92 -1.26
C THR A 286 -4.10 -12.42 0.04
N GLY A 287 -4.90 -11.84 0.93
CA GLY A 287 -4.46 -11.32 2.23
C GLY A 287 -4.03 -9.85 2.21
N GLU A 288 -3.02 -9.49 2.98
CA GLU A 288 -2.64 -8.10 3.22
C GLU A 288 -1.36 -7.73 2.49
N TYR A 289 -1.35 -6.57 1.81
CA TYR A 289 -0.19 -6.06 1.08
C TYR A 289 0.06 -4.58 1.37
N CYS A 290 1.32 -4.18 1.18
CA CYS A 290 1.75 -2.78 1.05
C CYS A 290 2.27 -2.56 -0.37
N TRP A 291 2.25 -1.32 -0.85
CA TRP A 291 3.03 -0.95 -2.03
C TRP A 291 4.52 -1.10 -1.73
N TYR A 292 5.26 -1.53 -2.71
CA TYR A 292 6.67 -1.85 -2.65
C TYR A 292 7.42 -1.19 -3.80
N THR A 293 8.62 -0.72 -3.51
CA THR A 293 9.57 -0.22 -4.50
C THR A 293 10.98 -0.67 -4.12
N GLY A 294 11.64 -1.33 -5.04
CA GLY A 294 13.07 -1.59 -5.01
C GLY A 294 13.75 -0.74 -6.08
N ILE A 295 14.85 -0.08 -5.72
CA ILE A 295 15.64 0.76 -6.63
C ILE A 295 17.14 0.59 -6.42
N ALA A 296 17.91 0.73 -7.51
CA ALA A 296 19.37 0.79 -7.48
C ALA A 296 19.89 1.76 -8.57
N ASN A 297 21.19 2.01 -8.57
CA ASN A 297 21.89 2.70 -9.65
C ASN A 297 21.37 4.11 -10.01
N GLY A 298 21.00 4.92 -9.02
CA GLY A 298 20.58 6.31 -9.23
C GLY A 298 19.16 6.49 -9.74
N ALA A 299 18.34 5.44 -9.70
CA ALA A 299 16.92 5.55 -10.03
C ALA A 299 16.18 6.42 -9.00
N ALA A 300 15.13 7.09 -9.46
CA ALA A 300 14.21 7.81 -8.59
C ALA A 300 12.77 7.39 -8.88
N VAL A 301 11.99 7.14 -7.83
CA VAL A 301 10.59 6.72 -7.94
C VAL A 301 9.74 7.53 -6.98
N HIS A 302 8.66 8.09 -7.51
CA HIS A 302 7.63 8.78 -6.75
C HIS A 302 6.32 7.99 -6.82
N ILE A 303 5.68 7.76 -5.67
CA ILE A 303 4.40 7.05 -5.57
C ILE A 303 3.24 8.03 -5.31
N GLU A 304 2.13 7.82 -6.00
CA GLU A 304 0.92 8.61 -5.82
C GLU A 304 -0.31 7.73 -5.91
N ARG A 305 -1.29 7.94 -5.02
CA ARG A 305 -2.61 7.32 -5.15
C ARG A 305 -3.42 8.07 -6.19
N LYS A 306 -4.01 7.34 -7.14
CA LYS A 306 -4.90 7.89 -8.18
C LYS A 306 -6.14 7.00 -8.34
N THR A 307 -7.09 7.51 -9.10
CA THR A 307 -8.19 6.69 -9.64
C THR A 307 -7.66 5.94 -10.87
N PRO A 308 -7.97 4.64 -11.03
CA PRO A 308 -7.62 3.92 -12.27
C PRO A 308 -8.20 4.62 -13.50
N PRO A 309 -7.49 4.59 -14.62
CA PRO A 309 -7.98 5.17 -15.89
C PRO A 309 -9.25 4.51 -16.41
#